data_281654241a40896c5325d95ba6ea8479
#
_entry.id   281654241a40896c5325d95ba6ea8479
#
_cell.length_a   1.000
_cell.length_b   1.000
_cell.length_c   1.000
_cell.angle_alpha   90.00
_cell.angle_beta   90.00
_cell.angle_gamma   90.00
#
_symmetry.space_group_name_H-M   'P 1'
#
loop_
_entity.id
_entity.type
_entity.pdbx_description
1 polymer ?
#
loop_
_entity_poly.entity_id
_entity_poly.type
_entity_poly.pdbx_seq_one_letter_code
_entity_poly.pdbx_strand_id
1 'polypeptide(L)'
;MAPMNLRVFKQTWTFVCEILLPLAESGRVRIEPVHPGNAATTVVEGCPAAVLASKGWPRRGYKGRGDGPREVREEILRLVGEAGVVVGSKMADEAVADGEGDLLDAVLLATEPWSGPVPASASIEAWVY
;
A
#
# COMPACT_ATOMS: atom_id res chain seq x y z
N MET A 1 14.96 -19.37 2.04
CA MET A 1 14.17 -18.55 2.97
C MET A 1 14.79 -17.16 3.02
N ALA A 2 14.02 -16.11 2.72
CA ALA A 2 14.49 -14.74 2.97
C ALA A 2 14.64 -14.56 4.49
N PRO A 3 15.69 -13.86 4.97
CA PRO A 3 15.82 -13.57 6.38
C PRO A 3 14.61 -12.77 6.84
N MET A 4 13.93 -13.26 7.86
CA MET A 4 12.76 -12.61 8.44
C MET A 4 13.20 -11.25 9.03
N ASN A 5 12.66 -10.15 8.53
CA ASN A 5 12.94 -8.84 9.09
C ASN A 5 12.20 -8.69 10.43
N LEU A 6 12.90 -8.93 11.53
CA LEU A 6 12.32 -8.90 12.87
C LEU A 6 11.69 -7.54 13.26
N ARG A 7 12.13 -6.45 12.64
CA ARG A 7 11.52 -5.12 12.88
C ARG A 7 10.12 -5.06 12.26
N VAL A 8 9.99 -5.50 11.01
CA VAL A 8 8.69 -5.55 10.32
C VAL A 8 7.76 -6.53 11.02
N PHE A 9 8.25 -7.69 11.43
CA PHE A 9 7.44 -8.67 12.18
C PHE A 9 6.85 -8.06 13.46
N LYS A 10 7.65 -7.38 14.28
CA LYS A 10 7.17 -6.75 15.52
C LYS A 10 6.11 -5.67 15.24
N GLN A 11 6.35 -4.80 14.25
CA GLN A 11 5.40 -3.75 13.86
C GLN A 11 4.09 -4.36 13.36
N THR A 12 4.16 -5.36 12.47
CA THR A 12 2.98 -6.05 11.94
C THR A 12 2.21 -6.73 13.07
N TRP A 13 2.90 -7.44 13.96
CA TRP A 13 2.27 -8.10 15.11
C TRP A 13 1.53 -7.11 16.01
N THR A 14 2.19 -6.01 16.41
CA THR A 14 1.58 -4.96 17.22
C THR A 14 0.37 -4.34 16.52
N PHE A 15 0.50 -4.00 15.24
CA PHE A 15 -0.62 -3.44 14.47
C PHE A 15 -1.81 -4.40 14.40
N VAL A 16 -1.57 -5.66 14.09
CA VAL A 16 -2.63 -6.67 13.99
C VAL A 16 -3.30 -6.88 15.33
N CYS A 17 -2.53 -7.14 16.40
CA CYS A 17 -3.09 -7.51 17.70
C CYS A 17 -3.71 -6.34 18.46
N GLU A 18 -3.12 -5.15 18.38
CA GLU A 18 -3.52 -4.01 19.21
C GLU A 18 -4.47 -3.04 18.50
N ILE A 19 -4.53 -3.09 17.17
CA ILE A 19 -5.36 -2.16 16.39
C ILE A 19 -6.37 -2.90 15.53
N LEU A 20 -5.89 -3.76 14.62
CA LEU A 20 -6.73 -4.31 13.56
C LEU A 20 -7.76 -5.31 14.08
N LEU A 21 -7.34 -6.27 14.90
CA LEU A 21 -8.25 -7.26 15.50
C LEU A 21 -9.31 -6.63 16.40
N PRO A 22 -8.98 -5.73 17.36
CA PRO A 22 -10.01 -5.06 18.16
C PRO A 22 -11.02 -4.27 17.31
N LEU A 23 -10.59 -3.65 16.22
CA LEU A 23 -11.50 -2.96 15.30
C LEU A 23 -12.43 -3.93 14.56
N ALA A 24 -11.91 -5.09 14.13
CA ALA A 24 -12.69 -6.12 13.46
C ALA A 24 -13.68 -6.80 14.42
N GLU A 25 -13.23 -7.19 15.62
CA GLU A 25 -14.08 -7.79 16.65
C GLU A 25 -15.21 -6.87 17.13
N SER A 26 -14.95 -5.56 17.15
CA SER A 26 -16.01 -4.57 17.46
C SER A 26 -16.96 -4.29 16.28
N GLY A 27 -16.78 -4.93 15.13
CA GLY A 27 -17.59 -4.75 13.92
C GLY A 27 -17.39 -3.40 13.23
N ARG A 28 -16.33 -2.66 13.53
CA ARG A 28 -16.03 -1.37 12.92
C ARG A 28 -15.38 -1.51 11.54
N VAL A 29 -14.64 -2.58 11.34
CA VAL A 29 -14.02 -2.90 10.04
C VAL A 29 -14.23 -4.38 9.70
N ARG A 30 -14.22 -4.69 8.40
CA ARG A 30 -13.98 -6.04 7.91
C ARG A 30 -12.61 -6.11 7.27
N ILE A 31 -11.95 -7.25 7.34
CA ILE A 31 -10.59 -7.44 6.79
C ILE A 31 -10.71 -8.49 5.67
N GLU A 32 -10.62 -8.04 4.44
CA GLU A 32 -10.73 -8.95 3.31
C GLU A 32 -9.34 -9.51 2.93
N PRO A 33 -9.27 -10.80 2.61
CA PRO A 33 -10.35 -11.80 2.64
C PRO A 33 -10.41 -12.63 3.93
N VAL A 34 -9.56 -12.35 4.92
CA VAL A 34 -9.30 -13.23 6.08
C VAL A 34 -10.32 -13.10 7.22
N HIS A 35 -10.97 -11.96 7.34
CA HIS A 35 -12.00 -11.70 8.34
C HIS A 35 -13.17 -10.90 7.72
N PRO A 36 -13.94 -11.56 6.83
CA PRO A 36 -15.06 -10.92 6.15
C PRO A 36 -16.17 -10.57 7.14
N GLY A 37 -17.00 -9.59 6.80
CA GLY A 37 -18.11 -9.15 7.65
C GLY A 37 -18.97 -8.09 6.97
N ASN A 38 -19.91 -7.51 7.74
CA ASN A 38 -20.85 -6.52 7.23
C ASN A 38 -20.44 -5.06 7.55
N ALA A 39 -19.24 -4.84 8.09
CA ALA A 39 -18.76 -3.49 8.37
C ALA A 39 -18.67 -2.66 7.07
N ALA A 40 -19.04 -1.39 7.15
CA ALA A 40 -18.97 -0.48 6.00
C ALA A 40 -17.51 -0.22 5.56
N THR A 41 -16.58 -0.23 6.52
CA THR A 41 -15.16 -0.01 6.26
C THR A 41 -14.47 -1.33 5.95
N THR A 42 -13.83 -1.40 4.80
CA THR A 42 -13.02 -2.56 4.38
C THR A 42 -11.54 -2.25 4.54
N VAL A 43 -10.82 -3.16 5.15
CA VAL A 43 -9.35 -3.14 5.21
C VAL A 43 -8.83 -4.25 4.30
N VAL A 44 -7.88 -3.92 3.46
CA VAL A 44 -7.19 -4.84 2.54
C VAL A 44 -5.69 -4.63 2.65
N GLU A 45 -4.92 -5.65 2.36
CA GLU A 45 -3.47 -5.52 2.19
C GLU A 45 -3.15 -5.11 0.76
N GLY A 46 -2.33 -4.09 0.59
CA GLY A 46 -1.89 -3.61 -0.71
C GLY A 46 -0.38 -3.63 -0.86
N CYS A 47 0.10 -3.80 -2.09
CA CYS A 47 1.53 -3.81 -2.41
C CYS A 47 1.86 -2.74 -3.45
N PRO A 48 2.53 -1.63 -3.07
CA PRO A 48 2.93 -0.59 -4.02
C PRO A 48 3.77 -1.11 -5.19
N ALA A 49 4.64 -2.08 -4.94
CA ALA A 49 5.43 -2.69 -5.99
C ALA A 49 4.60 -3.48 -7.01
N ALA A 50 3.48 -4.06 -6.59
CA ALA A 50 2.54 -4.72 -7.50
C ALA A 50 1.80 -3.69 -8.35
N VAL A 51 1.39 -2.57 -7.77
CA VAL A 51 0.79 -1.44 -8.50
C VAL A 51 1.72 -0.93 -9.58
N LEU A 52 2.97 -0.63 -9.23
CA LEU A 52 3.97 -0.18 -10.21
C LEU A 52 4.20 -1.22 -11.31
N ALA A 53 4.20 -2.51 -10.97
CA ALA A 53 4.38 -3.59 -11.93
C ALA A 53 3.21 -3.71 -12.91
N SER A 54 1.97 -3.66 -12.41
CA SER A 54 0.77 -3.81 -13.23
C SER A 54 0.64 -2.69 -14.27
N LYS A 55 1.11 -1.49 -13.93
CA LYS A 55 1.07 -0.31 -14.79
C LYS A 55 2.31 -0.16 -15.69
N GLY A 56 3.35 -0.98 -15.50
CA GLY A 56 4.61 -0.84 -16.22
C GLY A 56 5.42 0.40 -15.82
N TRP A 57 5.19 0.92 -14.61
CA TRP A 57 5.86 2.10 -14.09
C TRP A 57 7.20 1.77 -13.42
N PRO A 58 8.07 2.76 -13.13
CA PRO A 58 9.35 2.53 -12.48
C PRO A 58 9.18 1.84 -11.12
N ARG A 59 9.76 0.63 -10.98
CA ARG A 59 9.61 -0.20 -9.77
C ARG A 59 10.74 -0.03 -8.76
N ARG A 60 11.81 0.66 -9.15
CA ARG A 60 13.04 0.79 -8.37
C ARG A 60 13.58 2.20 -8.46
N GLY A 61 14.42 2.57 -7.50
CA GLY A 61 15.15 3.83 -7.54
C GLY A 61 14.39 5.02 -6.98
N TYR A 62 13.13 4.90 -6.58
CA TYR A 62 12.36 6.01 -5.99
C TYR A 62 12.58 6.17 -4.48
N LYS A 63 13.07 5.12 -3.78
CA LYS A 63 13.46 5.20 -2.36
C LYS A 63 14.92 5.63 -2.25
N GLY A 64 15.18 6.56 -1.36
CA GLY A 64 16.49 7.15 -1.13
C GLY A 64 16.51 8.67 -1.18
N ARG A 65 17.63 9.24 -0.74
CA ARG A 65 17.88 10.68 -0.75
C ARG A 65 18.72 11.04 -1.97
N GLY A 66 18.63 12.31 -2.41
CA GLY A 66 19.35 12.84 -3.56
C GLY A 66 18.48 12.97 -4.81
N ASP A 67 19.07 13.51 -5.87
CA ASP A 67 18.35 13.95 -7.08
C ASP A 67 17.79 12.74 -7.87
N GLY A 68 18.55 11.69 -8.05
CA GLY A 68 18.10 10.54 -8.82
C GLY A 68 16.82 9.89 -8.27
N PRO A 69 16.75 9.49 -6.98
CA PRO A 69 15.52 8.99 -6.40
C PRO A 69 14.37 9.99 -6.42
N ARG A 70 14.66 11.27 -6.27
CA ARG A 70 13.68 12.35 -6.38
C ARG A 70 13.05 12.41 -7.76
N GLU A 71 13.88 12.43 -8.81
CA GLU A 71 13.41 12.43 -10.21
C GLU A 71 12.50 11.23 -10.51
N VAL A 72 12.81 10.05 -9.97
CA VAL A 72 11.95 8.87 -10.14
C VAL A 72 10.60 9.05 -9.43
N ARG A 73 10.56 9.67 -8.25
CA ARG A 73 9.30 9.97 -7.57
C ARG A 73 8.47 11.00 -8.35
N GLU A 74 9.10 12.04 -8.88
CA GLU A 74 8.45 13.02 -9.75
C GLU A 74 7.84 12.36 -11.00
N GLU A 75 8.58 11.46 -11.63
CA GLU A 75 8.11 10.70 -12.79
C GLU A 75 6.92 9.80 -12.44
N ILE A 76 6.96 9.08 -11.32
CA ILE A 76 5.83 8.24 -10.88
C ILE A 76 4.60 9.11 -10.63
N LEU A 77 4.72 10.25 -9.96
CA LEU A 77 3.59 11.16 -9.71
C LEU A 77 3.02 11.75 -11.02
N ARG A 78 3.87 12.04 -11.99
CA ARG A 78 3.44 12.46 -13.33
C ARG A 78 2.58 11.37 -13.98
N LEU A 79 3.04 10.11 -13.93
CA LEU A 79 2.31 8.94 -14.46
C LEU A 79 0.99 8.70 -13.73
N VAL A 80 0.94 8.90 -12.42
CA VAL A 80 -0.30 8.88 -11.62
C VAL A 80 -1.29 9.91 -12.14
N GLY A 81 -0.83 11.14 -12.41
CA GLY A 81 -1.66 12.19 -12.99
C GLY A 81 -2.17 11.84 -14.40
N GLU A 82 -1.33 11.27 -15.26
CA GLU A 82 -1.71 10.81 -16.60
C GLU A 82 -2.73 9.66 -16.56
N ALA A 83 -2.70 8.84 -15.51
CA ALA A 83 -3.72 7.83 -15.26
C ALA A 83 -5.06 8.41 -14.75
N GLY A 84 -5.18 9.73 -14.65
CA GLY A 84 -6.42 10.42 -14.28
C GLY A 84 -6.60 10.62 -12.76
N VAL A 85 -5.58 10.33 -11.95
CA VAL A 85 -5.65 10.52 -10.50
C VAL A 85 -5.16 11.92 -10.13
N VAL A 86 -5.99 12.68 -9.44
CA VAL A 86 -5.65 14.02 -8.97
C VAL A 86 -5.02 13.96 -7.60
N VAL A 87 -3.73 14.27 -7.52
CA VAL A 87 -2.99 14.42 -6.25
C VAL A 87 -2.87 15.90 -5.95
N GLY A 88 -3.32 16.34 -4.77
CA GLY A 88 -3.20 17.74 -4.37
C GLY A 88 -1.72 18.18 -4.30
N SER A 89 -1.43 19.43 -4.73
CA SER A 89 -0.06 19.93 -4.86
C SER A 89 0.78 19.73 -3.59
N LYS A 90 0.23 20.05 -2.43
CA LYS A 90 0.93 19.86 -1.14
C LYS A 90 1.33 18.41 -0.92
N MET A 91 0.42 17.46 -1.18
CA MET A 91 0.71 16.02 -1.04
C MET A 91 1.76 15.56 -2.06
N ALA A 92 1.70 16.06 -3.29
CA ALA A 92 2.67 15.76 -4.32
C ALA A 92 4.08 16.24 -3.93
N ASP A 93 4.19 17.49 -3.45
CA ASP A 93 5.45 18.05 -2.98
C ASP A 93 6.04 17.26 -1.80
N GLU A 94 5.19 16.89 -0.83
CA GLU A 94 5.59 16.07 0.32
C GLU A 94 6.03 14.67 -0.12
N ALA A 95 5.32 14.02 -1.04
CA ALA A 95 5.68 12.70 -1.55
C ALA A 95 6.99 12.72 -2.35
N VAL A 96 7.28 13.80 -3.09
CA VAL A 96 8.57 13.99 -3.77
C VAL A 96 9.70 14.21 -2.76
N ALA A 97 9.45 14.96 -1.69
CA ALA A 97 10.45 15.26 -0.66
C ALA A 97 10.74 14.06 0.26
N ASP A 98 9.80 13.12 0.39
CA ASP A 98 9.94 11.95 1.24
C ASP A 98 10.95 10.93 0.67
N GLY A 99 12.17 10.95 1.22
CA GLY A 99 13.23 10.03 0.79
C GLY A 99 13.00 8.57 1.14
N GLU A 100 12.14 8.25 2.12
CA GLU A 100 11.77 6.86 2.43
C GLU A 100 10.74 6.33 1.41
N GLY A 101 10.01 7.23 0.74
CA GLY A 101 9.04 6.91 -0.30
C GLY A 101 7.71 6.37 0.22
N ASP A 102 7.45 6.50 1.52
CA ASP A 102 6.24 5.96 2.15
C ASP A 102 4.99 6.76 1.75
N LEU A 103 5.12 8.08 1.58
CA LEU A 103 4.03 8.92 1.07
C LEU A 103 3.68 8.59 -0.38
N LEU A 104 4.68 8.31 -1.22
CA LEU A 104 4.44 7.86 -2.58
C LEU A 104 3.79 6.47 -2.61
N ASP A 105 4.23 5.55 -1.75
CA ASP A 105 3.61 4.23 -1.58
C ASP A 105 2.13 4.36 -1.21
N ALA A 106 1.78 5.27 -0.30
CA ALA A 106 0.39 5.53 0.07
C ALA A 106 -0.44 6.10 -1.10
N VAL A 107 0.12 7.02 -1.88
CA VAL A 107 -0.51 7.54 -3.10
C VAL A 107 -0.77 6.41 -4.10
N LEU A 108 0.22 5.56 -4.35
CA LEU A 108 0.08 4.41 -5.26
C LEU A 108 -1.04 3.47 -4.82
N LEU A 109 -1.10 3.12 -3.55
CA LEU A 109 -2.15 2.27 -3.02
C LEU A 109 -3.54 2.91 -3.15
N ALA A 110 -3.65 4.22 -3.06
CA ALA A 110 -4.93 4.94 -3.26
C ALA A 110 -5.38 5.00 -4.73
N THR A 111 -4.53 4.66 -5.70
CA THR A 111 -4.88 4.69 -7.13
C THR A 111 -5.60 3.43 -7.63
N GLU A 112 -5.60 2.36 -6.84
CA GLU A 112 -6.16 1.06 -7.28
C GLU A 112 -7.56 0.83 -6.73
N PRO A 113 -8.48 0.36 -7.59
CA PRO A 113 -9.74 -0.21 -7.12
C PRO A 113 -9.45 -1.57 -6.47
N TRP A 114 -9.67 -1.67 -5.19
CA TRP A 114 -9.49 -2.91 -4.41
C TRP A 114 -10.64 -3.90 -4.70
N SER A 115 -10.75 -4.33 -5.94
CA SER A 115 -11.79 -5.26 -6.41
C SER A 115 -11.19 -6.20 -7.44
N GLY A 116 -11.01 -7.43 -7.07
CA GLY A 116 -10.53 -8.48 -7.96
C GLY A 116 -10.91 -9.86 -7.45
N PRO A 117 -10.82 -10.90 -8.28
CA PRO A 117 -11.08 -12.25 -7.84
C PRO A 117 -10.04 -12.65 -6.79
N VAL A 118 -10.53 -13.03 -5.62
CA VAL A 118 -9.70 -13.53 -4.51
C VAL A 118 -9.65 -15.05 -4.62
N PRO A 119 -8.47 -15.69 -4.67
CA PRO A 119 -8.39 -17.15 -4.71
C PRO A 119 -8.89 -17.76 -3.41
N ALA A 120 -9.41 -18.97 -3.47
CA ALA A 120 -9.95 -19.67 -2.31
C ALA A 120 -8.92 -19.88 -1.19
N SER A 121 -7.63 -19.97 -1.52
CA SER A 121 -6.53 -20.10 -0.56
C SER A 121 -6.27 -18.82 0.24
N ALA A 122 -6.75 -17.67 -0.20
CA ALA A 122 -6.47 -16.39 0.43
C ALA A 122 -6.98 -16.28 1.88
N SER A 123 -8.01 -17.03 2.24
CA SER A 123 -8.51 -17.12 3.61
C SER A 123 -7.53 -17.82 4.57
N ILE A 124 -6.54 -18.53 4.03
CA ILE A 124 -5.55 -19.30 4.79
C ILE A 124 -4.16 -18.64 4.71
N GLU A 125 -3.81 -18.14 3.51
CA GLU A 125 -2.45 -17.71 3.18
C GLU A 125 -2.27 -16.19 3.21
N ALA A 126 -3.30 -15.41 3.50
CA ALA A 126 -3.39 -13.98 3.23
C ALA A 126 -3.34 -13.65 1.72
N TRP A 127 -3.84 -12.48 1.35
CA TRP A 127 -3.89 -12.03 -0.03
C TRP A 127 -3.52 -10.55 -0.13
N VAL A 128 -2.67 -10.21 -1.07
CA VAL A 128 -2.28 -8.85 -1.38
C VAL A 128 -2.93 -8.45 -2.69
N TYR A 129 -3.67 -7.36 -2.67
CA TYR A 129 -4.32 -6.78 -3.85
C TYR A 129 -3.33 -5.95 -4.68
#